data_ba6dff782b2eeb047e8eb1f849d56e7b
#
_entry.id   ba6dff782b2eeb047e8eb1f849d56e7b
#
_cell.length_a   1.000
_cell.length_b   1.000
_cell.length_c   1.000
_cell.angle_alpha   90.00
_cell.angle_beta   90.00
_cell.angle_gamma   90.00
#
_symmetry.space_group_name_H-M   'P 1'
#
loop_
_entity.id
_entity.type
_entity.pdbx_description
1 polymer ?
#
loop_
_entity_poly.entity_id
_entity_poly.type
_entity_poly.pdbx_seq_one_letter_code
_entity_poly.pdbx_strand_id
1 'polypeptide(L)'
;LMLLGVRPIEWLQPEAGTAADNPTLSILVVLLLSIGLPYLVLSATGPLIQAWFAKAHPGSSPYRLYALSNVGSLLALLVFPFLVEPLISRTLQVNLWAGGMVIYALVCGYLAWSLRSVPEPEPKKKQEEAEKEESRLSQGVIWFFWLALPACGTALLMATTNKMCQDVAVVPFLWVLPLALYLVTFIISFDSPRRYVREIYAPLLIVCWTGVMWVMFKGVDVHIVWQVVLFCVALFVSCMVCHLSLIHISEPTRPLYISYA
;
A
#
# COMPACT_ATOMS: atom_id res chain seq x y z
N LEU A 1 11.95 -4.76 -24.59
CA LEU A 1 12.66 -3.57 -25.16
C LEU A 1 13.98 -3.34 -24.43
N MET A 2 14.00 -3.23 -23.10
CA MET A 2 15.26 -3.07 -22.32
C MET A 2 16.23 -4.25 -22.51
N LEU A 3 15.74 -5.49 -22.58
CA LEU A 3 16.56 -6.68 -22.84
C LEU A 3 17.20 -6.69 -24.24
N LEU A 4 16.63 -5.95 -25.19
CA LEU A 4 17.16 -5.81 -26.55
C LEU A 4 18.15 -4.62 -26.67
N GLY A 5 18.56 -4.02 -25.56
CA GLY A 5 19.43 -2.85 -25.53
C GLY A 5 18.75 -1.56 -26.00
N VAL A 6 17.46 -1.62 -26.28
CA VAL A 6 16.67 -0.45 -26.69
C VAL A 6 16.34 0.35 -25.44
N ARG A 7 16.97 1.48 -25.27
CA ARG A 7 16.63 2.45 -24.22
C ARG A 7 15.46 3.29 -24.74
N PRO A 8 14.24 3.13 -24.19
CA PRO A 8 13.06 3.86 -24.67
C PRO A 8 13.26 5.37 -24.66
N ILE A 9 14.08 5.86 -23.72
CA ILE A 9 14.40 7.28 -23.56
C ILE A 9 15.18 7.83 -24.77
N GLU A 10 16.06 7.04 -25.38
CA GLU A 10 16.85 7.48 -26.55
C GLU A 10 15.99 7.61 -27.82
N TRP A 11 14.95 6.78 -27.96
CA TRP A 11 14.01 6.82 -29.07
C TRP A 11 12.91 7.88 -28.92
N LEU A 12 12.65 8.28 -27.69
CA LEU A 12 11.61 9.25 -27.32
C LEU A 12 12.19 10.66 -27.11
N GLN A 13 13.50 10.87 -27.33
CA GLN A 13 14.05 12.22 -27.32
C GLN A 13 13.43 12.95 -28.53
N PRO A 14 12.55 13.96 -28.28
CA PRO A 14 12.03 14.75 -29.38
C PRO A 14 13.19 15.42 -30.10
N GLU A 15 13.16 15.42 -31.43
CA GLU A 15 14.10 16.23 -32.20
C GLU A 15 14.13 17.63 -31.62
N ALA A 16 15.33 18.22 -31.58
CA ALA A 16 15.63 19.47 -30.86
C ALA A 16 14.70 20.66 -31.18
N GLY A 17 13.87 20.55 -32.24
CA GLY A 17 12.87 21.56 -32.61
C GLY A 17 11.52 21.41 -31.91
N THR A 18 11.05 20.20 -31.65
CA THR A 18 9.70 19.95 -31.09
C THR A 18 9.66 19.97 -29.55
N ALA A 19 10.81 19.70 -28.90
CA ALA A 19 10.93 19.79 -27.44
C ALA A 19 10.91 21.24 -26.93
N ALA A 20 11.27 22.21 -27.78
CA ALA A 20 11.32 23.62 -27.40
C ALA A 20 9.92 24.24 -27.25
N ASP A 21 8.93 23.75 -28.00
CA ASP A 21 7.58 24.35 -28.00
C ASP A 21 6.75 23.97 -26.77
N ASN A 22 6.88 22.74 -26.23
CA ASN A 22 6.15 22.29 -25.05
C ASN A 22 6.96 21.27 -24.20
N PRO A 23 7.93 21.72 -23.41
CA PRO A 23 8.78 20.82 -22.62
C PRO A 23 8.02 19.95 -21.61
N THR A 24 6.95 20.49 -21.04
CA THR A 24 6.08 19.75 -20.08
C THR A 24 5.41 18.56 -20.76
N LEU A 25 4.86 18.74 -21.95
CA LEU A 25 4.21 17.67 -22.69
C LEU A 25 5.20 16.57 -23.08
N SER A 26 6.38 16.96 -23.55
CA SER A 26 7.45 16.02 -23.89
C SER A 26 7.89 15.17 -22.70
N ILE A 27 8.06 15.78 -21.52
CA ILE A 27 8.40 15.08 -20.28
C ILE A 27 7.28 14.11 -19.91
N LEU A 28 6.01 14.54 -19.95
CA LEU A 28 4.88 13.68 -19.62
C LEU A 28 4.76 12.48 -20.54
N VAL A 29 4.95 12.66 -21.84
CA VAL A 29 4.92 11.56 -22.83
C VAL A 29 6.05 10.58 -22.56
N VAL A 30 7.27 11.06 -22.34
CA VAL A 30 8.43 10.20 -22.03
C VAL A 30 8.18 9.41 -20.74
N LEU A 31 7.67 10.05 -19.68
CA LEU A 31 7.35 9.37 -18.42
C LEU A 31 6.22 8.34 -18.60
N LEU A 32 5.17 8.71 -19.32
CA LEU A 32 4.04 7.81 -19.56
C LEU A 32 4.48 6.55 -20.33
N LEU A 33 5.27 6.70 -21.38
CA LEU A 33 5.71 5.57 -22.19
C LEU A 33 6.83 4.74 -21.54
N SER A 34 7.72 5.38 -20.78
CA SER A 34 8.85 4.68 -20.14
C SER A 34 8.47 3.98 -18.83
N ILE A 35 7.65 4.62 -18.02
CA ILE A 35 7.32 4.17 -16.66
C ILE A 35 5.83 3.76 -16.55
N GLY A 36 4.94 4.46 -17.24
CA GLY A 36 3.51 4.32 -17.09
C GLY A 36 3.02 2.90 -17.39
N LEU A 37 3.45 2.30 -18.50
CA LEU A 37 3.02 0.96 -18.89
C LEU A 37 3.52 -0.13 -17.91
N PRO A 38 4.83 -0.20 -17.55
CA PRO A 38 5.32 -1.11 -16.52
C PRO A 38 4.63 -0.89 -15.17
N TYR A 39 4.40 0.37 -14.78
CA TYR A 39 3.71 0.71 -13.54
C TYR A 39 2.26 0.21 -13.53
N LEU A 40 1.53 0.39 -14.62
CA LEU A 40 0.15 -0.07 -14.77
C LEU A 40 0.06 -1.60 -14.66
N VAL A 41 0.96 -2.33 -15.31
CA VAL A 41 1.01 -3.80 -15.24
C VAL A 41 1.31 -4.26 -13.82
N LEU A 42 2.28 -3.65 -13.15
CA LEU A 42 2.64 -4.01 -11.78
C LEU A 42 1.54 -3.64 -10.77
N SER A 43 0.90 -2.48 -10.92
CA SER A 43 -0.17 -2.05 -10.01
C SER A 43 -1.42 -2.92 -10.14
N ALA A 44 -1.71 -3.44 -11.33
CA ALA A 44 -2.81 -4.38 -11.56
C ALA A 44 -2.55 -5.78 -10.96
N THR A 45 -1.32 -6.11 -10.59
CA THR A 45 -0.94 -7.45 -10.06
C THR A 45 -1.70 -7.79 -8.79
N GLY A 46 -1.81 -6.87 -7.84
CA GLY A 46 -2.49 -7.08 -6.57
C GLY A 46 -3.94 -7.54 -6.76
N PRO A 47 -4.81 -6.74 -7.40
CA PRO A 47 -6.18 -7.11 -7.70
C PRO A 47 -6.30 -8.40 -8.51
N LEU A 48 -5.43 -8.60 -9.50
CA LEU A 48 -5.45 -9.76 -10.38
C LEU A 48 -5.17 -11.07 -9.61
N ILE A 49 -4.10 -11.10 -8.81
CA ILE A 49 -3.76 -12.28 -8.00
C ILE A 49 -4.84 -12.58 -6.98
N GLN A 50 -5.47 -11.56 -6.39
CA GLN A 50 -6.57 -11.75 -5.45
C GLN A 50 -7.81 -12.33 -6.13
N ALA A 51 -8.17 -11.86 -7.31
CA ALA A 51 -9.26 -12.42 -8.11
C ALA A 51 -8.99 -13.89 -8.47
N TRP A 52 -7.77 -14.19 -8.88
CA TRP A 52 -7.35 -15.56 -9.19
C TRP A 52 -7.35 -16.46 -7.95
N PHE A 53 -6.89 -15.95 -6.81
CA PHE A 53 -6.90 -16.69 -5.55
C PHE A 53 -8.34 -16.99 -5.10
N ALA A 54 -9.24 -16.01 -5.17
CA ALA A 54 -10.65 -16.19 -4.83
C ALA A 54 -11.33 -17.23 -5.75
N LYS A 55 -10.95 -17.25 -7.04
CA LYS A 55 -11.45 -18.24 -8.00
C LYS A 55 -10.92 -19.65 -7.70
N ALA A 56 -9.62 -19.78 -7.35
CA ALA A 56 -8.99 -21.06 -7.09
C ALA A 56 -9.35 -21.65 -5.71
N HIS A 57 -9.66 -20.79 -4.72
CA HIS A 57 -9.94 -21.19 -3.34
C HIS A 57 -11.23 -20.52 -2.81
N PRO A 58 -12.40 -20.99 -3.26
CA PRO A 58 -13.69 -20.46 -2.82
C PRO A 58 -13.83 -20.57 -1.30
N GLY A 59 -14.14 -19.45 -0.62
CA GLY A 59 -14.31 -19.38 0.83
C GLY A 59 -13.06 -19.04 1.63
N SER A 60 -11.89 -18.91 0.98
CA SER A 60 -10.66 -18.43 1.62
C SER A 60 -10.54 -16.92 1.49
N SER A 61 -10.07 -16.25 2.57
CA SER A 61 -9.87 -14.79 2.56
C SER A 61 -8.56 -14.42 1.85
N PRO A 62 -8.58 -13.49 0.86
CA PRO A 62 -7.38 -13.03 0.17
C PRO A 62 -6.53 -12.04 0.98
N TYR A 63 -6.92 -11.67 2.20
CA TYR A 63 -6.25 -10.64 3.00
C TYR A 63 -4.78 -10.93 3.30
N ARG A 64 -4.41 -12.20 3.45
CA ARG A 64 -2.99 -12.58 3.64
C ARG A 64 -2.11 -12.23 2.44
N LEU A 65 -2.68 -12.15 1.23
CA LEU A 65 -1.93 -11.70 0.05
C LEU A 65 -1.60 -10.21 0.13
N TYR A 66 -2.48 -9.40 0.74
CA TYR A 66 -2.17 -7.99 1.02
C TYR A 66 -1.03 -7.85 2.01
N ALA A 67 -1.06 -8.61 3.11
CA ALA A 67 0.02 -8.60 4.08
C ALA A 67 1.35 -8.99 3.42
N LEU A 68 1.38 -10.04 2.61
CA LEU A 68 2.58 -10.50 1.91
C LEU A 68 3.11 -9.46 0.91
N SER A 69 2.22 -8.80 0.15
CA SER A 69 2.60 -7.72 -0.76
C SER A 69 3.24 -6.55 -0.01
N ASN A 70 2.69 -6.16 1.14
CA ASN A 70 3.24 -5.09 1.96
C ASN A 70 4.57 -5.48 2.62
N VAL A 71 4.78 -6.76 2.98
CA VAL A 71 6.09 -7.26 3.42
C VAL A 71 7.12 -7.10 2.30
N GLY A 72 6.77 -7.46 1.05
CA GLY A 72 7.65 -7.25 -0.10
C GLY A 72 8.00 -5.78 -0.31
N SER A 73 7.02 -4.88 -0.19
CA SER A 73 7.23 -3.43 -0.29
C SER A 73 8.12 -2.88 0.83
N LEU A 74 7.91 -3.34 2.07
CA LEU A 74 8.74 -2.97 3.21
C LEU A 74 10.18 -3.44 3.05
N LEU A 75 10.38 -4.67 2.61
CA LEU A 75 11.71 -5.21 2.32
C LEU A 75 12.39 -4.40 1.21
N ALA A 76 11.69 -4.10 0.13
CA ALA A 76 12.24 -3.28 -0.96
C ALA A 76 12.62 -1.87 -0.46
N LEU A 77 11.77 -1.24 0.35
CA LEU A 77 12.02 0.08 0.93
C LEU A 77 13.29 0.12 1.80
N LEU A 78 13.55 -0.94 2.57
CA LEU A 78 14.71 -1.02 3.44
C LEU A 78 15.96 -1.54 2.71
N VAL A 79 15.81 -2.55 1.86
CA VAL A 79 16.95 -3.19 1.18
C VAL A 79 17.53 -2.31 0.08
N PHE A 80 16.68 -1.56 -0.65
CA PHE A 80 17.13 -0.80 -1.80
C PHE A 80 18.20 0.26 -1.43
N PRO A 81 17.95 1.22 -0.51
CA PRO A 81 18.91 2.28 -0.22
C PRO A 81 20.15 1.79 0.54
N PHE A 82 20.04 0.72 1.32
CA PHE A 82 21.14 0.27 2.18
C PHE A 82 22.00 -0.85 1.55
N LEU A 83 21.43 -1.65 0.65
CA LEU A 83 22.12 -2.79 0.06
C LEU A 83 22.20 -2.70 -1.47
N VAL A 84 21.09 -2.40 -2.16
CA VAL A 84 21.05 -2.44 -3.61
C VAL A 84 21.82 -1.26 -4.22
N GLU A 85 21.48 -0.06 -3.79
CA GLU A 85 22.07 1.16 -4.35
C GLU A 85 23.59 1.25 -4.13
N PRO A 86 24.15 0.96 -2.93
CA PRO A 86 25.60 1.06 -2.72
C PRO A 86 26.40 -0.12 -3.27
N LEU A 87 25.81 -1.32 -3.41
CA LEU A 87 26.56 -2.54 -3.77
C LEU A 87 26.42 -2.94 -5.22
N ILE A 88 25.35 -2.50 -5.90
CA ILE A 88 25.02 -2.97 -7.25
C ILE A 88 25.09 -1.82 -8.25
N SER A 89 25.90 -2.00 -9.31
CA SER A 89 26.02 -1.00 -10.37
C SER A 89 24.67 -0.77 -11.09
N ARG A 90 24.44 0.44 -11.57
CA ARG A 90 23.21 0.82 -12.29
C ARG A 90 22.87 -0.13 -13.44
N THR A 91 23.87 -0.50 -14.24
CA THR A 91 23.68 -1.41 -15.36
C THR A 91 23.18 -2.78 -14.90
N LEU A 92 23.75 -3.31 -13.80
CA LEU A 92 23.30 -4.58 -13.24
C LEU A 92 21.90 -4.47 -12.65
N GLN A 93 21.56 -3.36 -11.97
CA GLN A 93 20.19 -3.10 -11.46
C GLN A 93 19.17 -3.15 -12.62
N VAL A 94 19.44 -2.45 -13.73
CA VAL A 94 18.53 -2.43 -14.89
C VAL A 94 18.37 -3.83 -15.49
N ASN A 95 19.44 -4.60 -15.61
CA ASN A 95 19.40 -5.96 -16.16
C ASN A 95 18.65 -6.92 -15.23
N LEU A 96 18.86 -6.83 -13.91
CA LEU A 96 18.12 -7.61 -12.92
C LEU A 96 16.63 -7.28 -12.94
N TRP A 97 16.30 -6.00 -13.05
CA TRP A 97 14.91 -5.54 -13.14
C TRP A 97 14.23 -6.05 -14.42
N ALA A 98 14.92 -5.94 -15.56
CA ALA A 98 14.41 -6.45 -16.83
C ALA A 98 14.22 -7.97 -16.82
N GLY A 99 15.18 -8.72 -16.26
CA GLY A 99 15.07 -10.17 -16.06
C GLY A 99 13.91 -10.53 -15.14
N GLY A 100 13.75 -9.80 -14.03
CA GLY A 100 12.63 -9.94 -13.09
C GLY A 100 11.27 -9.73 -13.77
N MET A 101 11.14 -8.74 -14.65
CA MET A 101 9.91 -8.49 -15.42
C MET A 101 9.58 -9.64 -16.37
N VAL A 102 10.58 -10.26 -17.00
CA VAL A 102 10.34 -11.45 -17.84
C VAL A 102 9.86 -12.63 -17.01
N ILE A 103 10.52 -12.91 -15.88
CA ILE A 103 10.09 -13.99 -14.96
C ILE A 103 8.66 -13.71 -14.47
N TYR A 104 8.36 -12.48 -14.07
CA TYR A 104 7.04 -12.05 -13.66
C TYR A 104 5.99 -12.33 -14.76
N ALA A 105 6.26 -11.92 -16.00
CA ALA A 105 5.36 -12.14 -17.13
C ALA A 105 5.10 -13.63 -17.40
N LEU A 106 6.16 -14.47 -17.31
CA LEU A 106 6.04 -15.92 -17.48
C LEU A 106 5.20 -16.55 -16.36
N VAL A 107 5.41 -16.16 -15.11
CA VAL A 107 4.63 -16.66 -13.95
C VAL A 107 3.17 -16.24 -14.07
N CYS A 108 2.89 -14.97 -14.39
CA CYS A 108 1.51 -14.50 -14.58
C CYS A 108 0.83 -15.21 -15.76
N GLY A 109 1.54 -15.40 -16.87
CA GLY A 109 1.05 -16.14 -18.02
C GLY A 109 0.72 -17.60 -17.68
N TYR A 110 1.59 -18.27 -16.95
CA TYR A 110 1.37 -19.64 -16.46
C TYR A 110 0.15 -19.73 -15.53
N LEU A 111 0.03 -18.81 -14.56
CA LEU A 111 -1.12 -18.76 -13.65
C LEU A 111 -2.44 -18.52 -14.42
N ALA A 112 -2.45 -17.56 -15.33
CA ALA A 112 -3.61 -17.29 -16.17
C ALA A 112 -4.01 -18.50 -16.99
N TRP A 113 -3.03 -19.20 -17.56
CA TRP A 113 -3.27 -20.43 -18.31
C TRP A 113 -3.84 -21.54 -17.42
N SER A 114 -3.26 -21.77 -16.24
CA SER A 114 -3.68 -22.82 -15.30
C SER A 114 -5.10 -22.59 -14.79
N LEU A 115 -5.49 -21.33 -14.58
CA LEU A 115 -6.77 -20.94 -14.02
C LEU A 115 -7.90 -20.83 -15.05
N ARG A 116 -7.59 -20.89 -16.35
CA ARG A 116 -8.62 -20.82 -17.40
C ARG A 116 -9.62 -21.99 -17.35
N SER A 117 -9.17 -23.15 -16.86
CA SER A 117 -9.98 -24.37 -16.76
C SER A 117 -10.74 -24.50 -15.44
N VAL A 118 -10.54 -23.56 -14.50
CA VAL A 118 -11.26 -23.54 -13.22
C VAL A 118 -12.64 -22.91 -13.47
N PRO A 119 -13.74 -23.63 -13.17
CA PRO A 119 -15.09 -23.09 -13.33
C PRO A 119 -15.25 -21.81 -12.49
N GLU A 120 -16.02 -20.88 -13.03
CA GLU A 120 -16.38 -19.69 -12.30
C GLU A 120 -17.27 -20.07 -11.11
N PRO A 121 -16.97 -19.62 -9.88
CA PRO A 121 -17.82 -19.92 -8.73
C PRO A 121 -19.24 -19.44 -9.01
N GLU A 122 -20.23 -20.29 -8.78
CA GLU A 122 -21.64 -19.88 -8.97
C GLU A 122 -21.92 -18.65 -8.11
N PRO A 123 -22.58 -17.62 -8.68
CA PRO A 123 -22.91 -16.42 -7.93
C PRO A 123 -23.83 -16.79 -6.76
N LYS A 124 -23.36 -16.54 -5.54
CA LYS A 124 -24.12 -16.79 -4.29
C LYS A 124 -25.24 -15.76 -4.11
N LYS A 125 -26.14 -15.63 -5.11
CA LYS A 125 -27.23 -14.65 -5.11
C LYS A 125 -28.09 -14.67 -3.86
N LYS A 126 -28.35 -15.85 -3.30
CA LYS A 126 -29.19 -15.98 -2.08
C LYS A 126 -28.49 -15.51 -0.79
N GLN A 127 -27.15 -15.54 -0.74
CA GLN A 127 -26.43 -15.02 0.42
C GLN A 127 -26.29 -13.49 0.37
N GLU A 128 -26.10 -12.92 -0.83
CA GLU A 128 -26.04 -11.46 -1.00
C GLU A 128 -27.38 -10.76 -0.69
N GLU A 129 -28.51 -11.40 -0.94
CA GLU A 129 -29.83 -10.85 -0.61
C GLU A 129 -30.09 -10.88 0.90
N ALA A 130 -29.72 -11.94 1.60
CA ALA A 130 -29.83 -12.05 3.06
C ALA A 130 -28.86 -11.09 3.78
N GLU A 131 -27.64 -10.91 3.28
CA GLU A 131 -26.66 -9.96 3.81
C GLU A 131 -27.08 -8.50 3.63
N LYS A 132 -27.83 -8.18 2.59
CA LYS A 132 -28.38 -6.83 2.38
C LYS A 132 -29.49 -6.46 3.34
N GLU A 133 -30.25 -7.40 3.84
CA GLU A 133 -31.32 -7.15 4.84
C GLU A 133 -30.75 -6.98 6.26
N GLU A 134 -29.63 -7.59 6.61
CA GLU A 134 -29.03 -7.50 7.94
C GLU A 134 -28.12 -6.28 8.15
N SER A 135 -27.75 -5.56 7.12
CA SER A 135 -26.88 -4.39 7.26
C SER A 135 -27.62 -3.22 7.94
N ARG A 136 -27.35 -3.04 9.22
CA ARG A 136 -27.87 -1.92 10.03
C ARG A 136 -27.43 -0.52 9.55
N LEU A 137 -26.42 -0.46 8.69
CA LEU A 137 -25.91 0.78 8.14
C LEU A 137 -26.42 0.99 6.71
N SER A 138 -26.84 2.20 6.40
CA SER A 138 -27.18 2.58 5.02
C SER A 138 -26.00 2.32 4.11
N GLN A 139 -26.24 1.78 2.91
CA GLN A 139 -25.21 1.50 1.89
C GLN A 139 -24.31 2.72 1.62
N GLY A 140 -24.87 3.93 1.65
CA GLY A 140 -24.11 5.16 1.48
C GLY A 140 -23.10 5.42 2.59
N VAL A 141 -23.43 5.07 3.84
CA VAL A 141 -22.52 5.19 4.99
C VAL A 141 -21.36 4.22 4.87
N ILE A 142 -21.62 2.99 4.42
CA ILE A 142 -20.57 1.99 4.19
C ILE A 142 -19.58 2.48 3.13
N TRP A 143 -20.08 2.97 1.99
CA TRP A 143 -19.26 3.55 0.93
C TRP A 143 -18.44 4.74 1.41
N PHE A 144 -19.04 5.61 2.23
CA PHE A 144 -18.32 6.74 2.81
C PHE A 144 -17.13 6.28 3.68
N PHE A 145 -17.31 5.30 4.56
CA PHE A 145 -16.21 4.80 5.39
C PHE A 145 -15.16 4.04 4.58
N TRP A 146 -15.52 3.33 3.53
CA TRP A 146 -14.57 2.68 2.63
C TRP A 146 -13.64 3.66 1.93
N LEU A 147 -14.09 4.88 1.67
CA LEU A 147 -13.27 5.92 1.10
C LEU A 147 -12.56 6.75 2.18
N ALA A 148 -13.26 7.11 3.25
CA ALA A 148 -12.76 8.02 4.27
C ALA A 148 -11.62 7.42 5.11
N LEU A 149 -11.71 6.13 5.49
CA LEU A 149 -10.68 5.51 6.34
C LEU A 149 -9.32 5.36 5.63
N PRO A 150 -9.21 4.86 4.38
CA PRO A 150 -7.95 4.86 3.66
C PRO A 150 -7.44 6.26 3.36
N ALA A 151 -8.33 7.20 3.02
CA ALA A 151 -7.96 8.60 2.80
C ALA A 151 -7.38 9.24 4.07
N CYS A 152 -7.98 8.98 5.23
CA CYS A 152 -7.48 9.44 6.53
C CYS A 152 -6.09 8.85 6.81
N GLY A 153 -5.89 7.54 6.65
CA GLY A 153 -4.59 6.90 6.85
C GLY A 153 -3.50 7.49 5.95
N THR A 154 -3.82 7.72 4.68
CA THR A 154 -2.89 8.32 3.72
C THR A 154 -2.60 9.79 4.05
N ALA A 155 -3.61 10.57 4.44
CA ALA A 155 -3.44 11.97 4.84
C ALA A 155 -2.56 12.08 6.10
N LEU A 156 -2.76 11.19 7.08
CA LEU A 156 -1.91 11.13 8.28
C LEU A 156 -0.46 10.77 7.96
N LEU A 157 -0.24 9.81 7.06
CA LEU A 157 1.10 9.49 6.58
C LEU A 157 1.77 10.71 5.95
N MET A 158 1.08 11.37 5.02
CA MET A 158 1.61 12.56 4.34
C MET A 158 1.88 13.71 5.31
N ALA A 159 0.95 14.00 6.22
CA ALA A 159 1.09 15.05 7.22
C ALA A 159 2.27 14.78 8.17
N THR A 160 2.39 13.54 8.66
CA THR A 160 3.48 13.15 9.56
C THR A 160 4.83 13.20 8.84
N THR A 161 4.91 12.67 7.63
CA THR A 161 6.13 12.71 6.81
C THR A 161 6.55 14.15 6.53
N ASN A 162 5.61 15.00 6.15
CA ASN A 162 5.87 16.39 5.86
C ASN A 162 6.36 17.14 7.11
N LYS A 163 5.68 16.96 8.24
CA LYS A 163 6.07 17.55 9.52
C LYS A 163 7.49 17.13 9.94
N MET A 164 7.79 15.84 9.85
CA MET A 164 9.10 15.31 10.21
C MET A 164 10.20 15.82 9.29
N CYS A 165 9.98 15.86 7.98
CA CYS A 165 10.98 16.27 7.00
C CYS A 165 11.22 17.79 6.96
N GLN A 166 10.23 18.60 7.35
CA GLN A 166 10.35 20.07 7.32
C GLN A 166 10.84 20.64 8.64
N ASP A 167 10.31 20.17 9.77
CA ASP A 167 10.54 20.82 11.07
C ASP A 167 11.63 20.14 11.90
N VAL A 168 11.84 18.85 11.68
CA VAL A 168 12.75 18.09 12.55
C VAL A 168 14.19 18.17 12.06
N ALA A 169 14.44 17.84 10.84
CA ALA A 169 15.71 18.06 10.13
C ALA A 169 15.61 17.57 8.69
N VAL A 170 16.37 18.16 7.77
CA VAL A 170 16.60 17.61 6.44
C VAL A 170 17.58 16.43 6.54
N VAL A 171 17.13 15.37 7.22
CA VAL A 171 17.92 14.13 7.32
C VAL A 171 17.53 13.25 6.15
N PRO A 172 18.49 12.88 5.29
CA PRO A 172 18.24 11.90 4.24
C PRO A 172 17.60 10.65 4.83
N PHE A 173 16.60 10.10 4.15
CA PHE A 173 15.87 8.90 4.57
C PHE A 173 14.94 9.03 5.80
N LEU A 174 14.79 10.20 6.41
CA LEU A 174 13.83 10.35 7.52
C LEU A 174 12.40 10.02 7.09
N TRP A 175 12.05 10.27 5.82
CA TRP A 175 10.75 9.92 5.24
C TRP A 175 10.50 8.42 5.15
N VAL A 176 11.56 7.59 5.19
CA VAL A 176 11.43 6.12 5.17
C VAL A 176 10.74 5.61 6.41
N LEU A 177 10.98 6.25 7.56
CA LEU A 177 10.46 5.80 8.85
C LEU A 177 8.91 5.84 8.93
N PRO A 178 8.22 6.96 8.64
CA PRO A 178 6.75 6.97 8.59
C PRO A 178 6.17 5.98 7.59
N LEU A 179 6.77 5.86 6.40
CA LEU A 179 6.31 4.93 5.37
C LEU A 179 6.50 3.47 5.81
N ALA A 180 7.63 3.14 6.42
CA ALA A 180 7.87 1.79 6.96
C ALA A 180 6.85 1.44 8.05
N LEU A 181 6.56 2.36 8.98
CA LEU A 181 5.54 2.17 10.02
C LEU A 181 4.15 1.97 9.40
N TYR A 182 3.80 2.76 8.40
CA TYR A 182 2.54 2.61 7.67
C TYR A 182 2.41 1.22 7.04
N LEU A 183 3.45 0.73 6.37
CA LEU A 183 3.45 -0.64 5.81
C LEU A 183 3.35 -1.71 6.90
N VAL A 184 4.02 -1.52 8.04
CA VAL A 184 3.92 -2.42 9.20
C VAL A 184 2.48 -2.48 9.72
N THR A 185 1.76 -1.34 9.79
CA THR A 185 0.35 -1.35 10.20
C THR A 185 -0.53 -2.15 9.25
N PHE A 186 -0.29 -2.09 7.93
CA PHE A 186 -0.97 -2.95 6.95
C PHE A 186 -0.67 -4.43 7.19
N ILE A 187 0.61 -4.77 7.36
CA ILE A 187 1.02 -6.16 7.58
C ILE A 187 0.31 -6.73 8.81
N ILE A 188 0.33 -6.01 9.93
CA ILE A 188 -0.28 -6.46 11.18
C ILE A 188 -1.80 -6.57 11.06
N SER A 189 -2.45 -5.60 10.41
CA SER A 189 -3.91 -5.55 10.29
C SER A 189 -4.45 -6.66 9.40
N PHE A 190 -3.77 -6.95 8.29
CA PHE A 190 -4.23 -7.95 7.32
C PHE A 190 -3.75 -9.38 7.59
N ASP A 191 -2.69 -9.56 8.41
CA ASP A 191 -2.26 -10.91 8.83
C ASP A 191 -3.22 -11.52 9.85
N SER A 192 -3.67 -10.74 10.84
CA SER A 192 -4.53 -11.25 11.90
C SER A 192 -5.54 -10.22 12.40
N PRO A 193 -6.78 -10.24 11.89
CA PRO A 193 -7.84 -9.32 12.33
C PRO A 193 -8.24 -9.48 13.80
N ARG A 194 -7.88 -10.61 14.45
CA ARG A 194 -8.13 -10.89 15.87
C ARG A 194 -7.36 -9.98 16.84
N ARG A 195 -6.34 -9.26 16.38
CA ARG A 195 -5.50 -8.39 17.22
C ARG A 195 -6.14 -7.03 17.53
N TYR A 196 -7.33 -6.76 17.02
CA TYR A 196 -8.02 -5.50 17.29
C TYR A 196 -8.76 -5.55 18.62
N VAL A 197 -8.18 -4.89 19.62
CA VAL A 197 -8.84 -4.62 20.90
C VAL A 197 -9.18 -3.13 20.93
N ARG A 198 -10.40 -2.78 20.48
CA ARG A 198 -10.90 -1.39 20.40
C ARG A 198 -10.74 -0.65 21.71
N GLU A 199 -10.93 -1.34 22.83
CA GLU A 199 -10.82 -0.81 24.19
C GLU A 199 -9.41 -0.30 24.51
N ILE A 200 -8.37 -0.83 23.86
CA ILE A 200 -6.97 -0.38 24.03
C ILE A 200 -6.65 0.74 23.04
N TYR A 201 -7.03 0.58 21.78
CA TYR A 201 -6.63 1.53 20.73
C TYR A 201 -7.34 2.88 20.86
N ALA A 202 -8.61 2.92 21.32
CA ALA A 202 -9.35 4.17 21.43
C ALA A 202 -8.75 5.13 22.48
N PRO A 203 -8.48 4.74 23.73
CA PRO A 203 -7.83 5.62 24.69
C PRO A 203 -6.39 5.96 24.30
N LEU A 204 -5.65 5.00 23.72
CA LEU A 204 -4.28 5.24 23.24
C LEU A 204 -4.25 6.31 22.15
N LEU A 205 -5.23 6.32 21.24
CA LEU A 205 -5.36 7.34 20.20
C LEU A 205 -5.53 8.74 20.83
N ILE A 206 -6.39 8.87 21.84
CA ILE A 206 -6.62 10.16 22.53
C ILE A 206 -5.32 10.63 23.19
N VAL A 207 -4.62 9.75 23.90
CA VAL A 207 -3.36 10.08 24.57
C VAL A 207 -2.30 10.50 23.56
N CYS A 208 -2.14 9.77 22.45
CA CYS A 208 -1.18 10.11 21.41
C CYS A 208 -1.47 11.49 20.79
N TRP A 209 -2.72 11.78 20.43
CA TRP A 209 -3.10 13.06 19.83
C TRP A 209 -2.97 14.21 20.82
N THR A 210 -3.28 14.01 22.10
CA THR A 210 -3.03 15.01 23.14
C THR A 210 -1.53 15.32 23.25
N GLY A 211 -0.68 14.28 23.19
CA GLY A 211 0.75 14.46 23.16
C GLY A 211 1.24 15.21 21.92
N VAL A 212 0.72 14.86 20.73
CA VAL A 212 1.04 15.58 19.48
C VAL A 212 0.67 17.07 19.60
N MET A 213 -0.55 17.37 20.08
CA MET A 213 -0.97 18.75 20.28
C MET A 213 -0.05 19.49 21.25
N TRP A 214 0.32 18.85 22.36
CA TRP A 214 1.24 19.44 23.31
C TRP A 214 2.62 19.75 22.70
N VAL A 215 3.18 18.83 21.93
CA VAL A 215 4.45 19.05 21.21
C VAL A 215 4.32 20.18 20.18
N MET A 216 3.21 20.25 19.47
CA MET A 216 2.98 21.34 18.51
C MET A 216 2.90 22.71 19.16
N PHE A 217 2.37 22.81 20.39
CA PHE A 217 2.38 24.04 21.17
C PHE A 217 3.77 24.42 21.72
N LYS A 218 4.54 23.42 22.16
CA LYS A 218 5.89 23.66 22.69
C LYS A 218 6.93 23.92 21.61
N GLY A 219 6.72 23.41 20.42
CA GLY A 219 7.61 23.63 19.28
C GLY A 219 9.04 23.16 19.55
N VAL A 220 9.99 24.07 19.37
CA VAL A 220 11.44 23.81 19.47
C VAL A 220 11.94 23.49 20.88
N ASP A 221 11.15 23.74 21.92
CA ASP A 221 11.53 23.45 23.31
C ASP A 221 11.56 21.94 23.61
N VAL A 222 10.90 21.12 22.77
CA VAL A 222 10.90 19.67 22.93
C VAL A 222 12.04 19.07 22.13
N HIS A 223 12.84 18.21 22.78
CA HIS A 223 13.94 17.54 22.09
C HIS A 223 13.46 16.74 20.89
N ILE A 224 14.15 16.87 19.77
CA ILE A 224 13.79 16.34 18.45
C ILE A 224 13.45 14.84 18.45
N VAL A 225 14.18 14.03 19.20
CA VAL A 225 13.96 12.58 19.31
C VAL A 225 12.56 12.29 19.87
N TRP A 226 12.11 13.01 20.89
CA TRP A 226 10.79 12.84 21.47
C TRP A 226 9.68 13.26 20.52
N GLN A 227 9.93 14.32 19.73
CA GLN A 227 9.00 14.73 18.67
C GLN A 227 8.82 13.60 17.64
N VAL A 228 9.93 13.07 17.11
CA VAL A 228 9.92 11.97 16.14
C VAL A 228 9.19 10.74 16.69
N VAL A 229 9.56 10.30 17.89
CA VAL A 229 8.93 9.12 18.52
C VAL A 229 7.43 9.32 18.69
N LEU A 230 7.01 10.49 19.18
CA LEU A 230 5.59 10.75 19.41
C LEU A 230 4.79 10.80 18.09
N PHE A 231 5.31 11.47 17.05
CA PHE A 231 4.66 11.49 15.74
C PHE A 231 4.59 10.09 15.12
N CYS A 232 5.63 9.27 15.25
CA CYS A 232 5.66 7.90 14.78
C CYS A 232 4.62 7.01 15.51
N VAL A 233 4.55 7.13 16.84
CA VAL A 233 3.58 6.37 17.65
C VAL A 233 2.15 6.80 17.33
N ALA A 234 1.90 8.10 17.22
CA ALA A 234 0.59 8.62 16.85
C ALA A 234 0.16 8.17 15.45
N LEU A 235 1.07 8.19 14.47
CA LEU A 235 0.82 7.65 13.13
C LEU A 235 0.48 6.17 13.19
N PHE A 236 1.29 5.36 13.89
CA PHE A 236 1.09 3.92 14.01
C PHE A 236 -0.29 3.59 14.59
N VAL A 237 -0.63 4.19 15.73
CA VAL A 237 -1.91 3.96 16.42
C VAL A 237 -3.09 4.39 15.53
N SER A 238 -2.99 5.57 14.91
CA SER A 238 -4.05 6.10 14.05
C SER A 238 -4.27 5.21 12.81
N CYS A 239 -3.20 4.78 12.15
CA CYS A 239 -3.28 3.87 11.01
C CYS A 239 -3.82 2.49 11.40
N MET A 240 -3.43 1.95 12.56
CA MET A 240 -4.02 0.70 13.08
C MET A 240 -5.53 0.83 13.26
N VAL A 241 -6.01 1.93 13.84
CA VAL A 241 -7.46 2.17 14.00
C VAL A 241 -8.16 2.27 12.64
N CYS A 242 -7.59 3.01 11.68
CA CYS A 242 -8.18 3.15 10.35
C CYS A 242 -8.26 1.81 9.60
N HIS A 243 -7.16 1.05 9.55
CA HIS A 243 -7.08 -0.20 8.81
C HIS A 243 -7.95 -1.30 9.42
N LEU A 244 -7.95 -1.43 10.75
CA LEU A 244 -8.76 -2.43 11.44
C LEU A 244 -10.25 -2.09 11.40
N SER A 245 -10.62 -0.81 11.49
CA SER A 245 -12.01 -0.37 11.29
C SER A 245 -12.50 -0.68 9.87
N LEU A 246 -11.64 -0.51 8.86
CA LEU A 246 -11.96 -0.84 7.48
C LEU A 246 -12.27 -2.34 7.31
N ILE A 247 -11.46 -3.22 7.91
CA ILE A 247 -11.66 -4.67 7.85
C ILE A 247 -12.98 -5.05 8.52
N HIS A 248 -13.29 -4.48 9.69
CA HIS A 248 -14.55 -4.74 10.40
C HIS A 248 -15.80 -4.30 9.63
N ILE A 249 -15.70 -3.19 8.88
CA ILE A 249 -16.81 -2.72 8.05
C ILE A 249 -16.96 -3.60 6.80
N SER A 250 -15.86 -4.16 6.30
CA SER A 250 -15.86 -5.02 5.12
C SER A 250 -16.31 -6.45 5.38
N GLU A 251 -16.24 -6.93 6.63
CA GLU A 251 -16.65 -8.29 7.04
C GLU A 251 -17.72 -8.24 8.18
N PRO A 252 -18.90 -7.64 7.97
CA PRO A 252 -19.91 -7.54 9.03
C PRO A 252 -20.50 -8.89 9.46
N THR A 253 -20.31 -9.96 8.71
CA THR A 253 -21.06 -11.23 8.80
C THR A 253 -20.23 -12.47 9.08
N ARG A 254 -18.94 -12.37 9.46
CA ARG A 254 -18.30 -13.53 10.07
C ARG A 254 -18.73 -13.63 11.54
N PRO A 255 -19.73 -14.48 11.87
CA PRO A 255 -19.99 -14.80 13.25
C PRO A 255 -18.67 -15.30 13.85
N LEU A 256 -18.31 -14.75 15.00
CA LEU A 256 -17.27 -15.29 15.85
C LEU A 256 -17.76 -16.69 16.29
N TYR A 257 -17.61 -17.68 15.43
CA TYR A 257 -17.64 -19.06 15.87
C TYR A 257 -16.41 -19.25 16.73
N ILE A 258 -16.59 -18.94 18.01
CA ILE A 258 -15.78 -19.48 19.07
C ILE A 258 -16.07 -20.97 19.03
N SER A 259 -15.27 -21.70 18.29
CA SER A 259 -15.17 -23.14 18.44
C SER A 259 -14.54 -23.38 19.80
N TYR A 260 -15.38 -23.56 20.82
CA TYR A 260 -15.01 -24.31 22.00
C TYR A 260 -15.01 -25.78 21.58
N ALA A 261 -13.84 -26.34 21.28
CA ALA A 261 -13.53 -27.76 21.30
C ALA A 261 -12.06 -27.91 21.64
#